data_adffa622ed88ddfe8d0696675133e63c
#
_entry.id   adffa622ed88ddfe8d0696675133e63c
#
_cell.length_a   1.000
_cell.length_b   1.000
_cell.length_c   1.000
_cell.angle_alpha   90.00
_cell.angle_beta   90.00
_cell.angle_gamma   90.00
#
_symmetry.space_group_name_H-M   'P 1'
#
loop_
_entity.id
_entity.type
_entity.pdbx_description
1 polymer ?
#
loop_
_entity_poly.entity_id
_entity_poly.type
_entity_poly.pdbx_seq_one_letter_code
_entity_poly.pdbx_strand_id
1 'polypeptide(L)'
;MTHRDRNMVIGSIAALVLVLFSYALIDRTVAMLCRNLNQNIIDVFQWITEWGKSTGYLIGFFILFIFFKYAKGRHIPANRALFLFLSIALSGLITDMIKPVVGRLRPKMFLEANLYGFDFFHTGWDYNSLPSGHATTVFSLAMALSLFYPKFRLLLFCFALIVGASRVMITAHYVSDVLAGAYVGIMTVLFLVYGYGRYAWKYGEMGLNKESHHA
;
A
#
# COMPACT_ATOMS: atom_id res chain seq x y z
N MET A 1 1.84 -16.95 22.29
CA MET A 1 2.03 -16.39 20.95
C MET A 1 1.65 -17.45 19.95
N THR A 2 0.65 -17.22 19.12
CA THR A 2 0.23 -18.18 18.09
C THR A 2 1.25 -18.23 16.95
N HIS A 3 1.22 -19.28 16.12
CA HIS A 3 2.06 -19.37 14.92
C HIS A 3 1.85 -18.13 14.00
N ARG A 4 0.64 -17.64 13.91
CA ARG A 4 0.26 -16.46 13.14
C ARG A 4 0.90 -15.18 13.70
N ASP A 5 0.86 -14.99 15.03
CA ASP A 5 1.48 -13.82 15.67
C ASP A 5 2.99 -13.80 15.43
N ARG A 6 3.63 -14.97 15.52
CA ARG A 6 5.05 -15.14 15.25
C ARG A 6 5.40 -14.77 13.80
N ASN A 7 4.62 -15.25 12.83
CA ASN A 7 4.85 -14.95 11.42
C ASN A 7 4.65 -13.45 11.11
N MET A 8 3.68 -12.79 11.74
CA MET A 8 3.50 -11.34 11.62
C MET A 8 4.70 -10.57 12.18
N VAL A 9 5.21 -10.97 13.36
CA VAL A 9 6.40 -10.32 13.96
C VAL A 9 7.63 -10.53 13.07
N ILE A 10 7.89 -11.75 12.60
CA ILE A 10 9.02 -12.04 11.70
C ILE A 10 8.90 -11.21 10.41
N GLY A 11 7.70 -11.18 9.80
CA GLY A 11 7.45 -10.38 8.61
C GLY A 11 7.66 -8.88 8.83
N SER A 12 7.27 -8.36 10.01
CA SER A 12 7.50 -6.96 10.37
C SER A 12 8.98 -6.63 10.54
N ILE A 13 9.74 -7.53 11.19
CA ILE A 13 11.19 -7.38 11.34
C ILE A 13 11.87 -7.42 9.97
N ALA A 14 11.51 -8.39 9.13
CA ALA A 14 12.06 -8.49 7.77
C ALA A 14 11.75 -7.24 6.93
N ALA A 15 10.53 -6.72 6.99
CA ALA A 15 10.15 -5.49 6.29
C ALA A 15 10.97 -4.28 6.79
N LEU A 16 11.13 -4.14 8.11
CA LEU A 16 11.94 -3.07 8.70
C LEU A 16 13.41 -3.16 8.24
N VAL A 17 14.00 -4.36 8.27
CA VAL A 17 15.37 -4.58 7.81
C VAL A 17 15.52 -4.21 6.33
N LEU A 18 14.56 -4.60 5.48
CA LEU A 18 14.57 -4.27 4.05
C LEU A 18 14.44 -2.76 3.81
N VAL A 19 13.58 -2.07 4.57
CA VAL A 19 13.44 -0.61 4.49
C VAL A 19 14.73 0.09 4.90
N LEU A 20 15.34 -0.30 6.01
CA LEU A 20 16.59 0.30 6.49
C LEU A 20 17.77 0.00 5.56
N PHE A 21 17.87 -1.22 5.07
CA PHE A 21 18.87 -1.61 4.07
C PHE A 21 18.74 -0.79 2.78
N SER A 22 17.50 -0.67 2.28
CA SER A 22 17.21 0.12 1.08
C SER A 22 17.53 1.61 1.29
N TYR A 23 17.16 2.17 2.44
CA TYR A 23 17.50 3.53 2.83
C TYR A 23 19.01 3.78 2.82
N ALA A 24 19.79 2.89 3.41
CA ALA A 24 21.22 3.08 3.57
C ALA A 24 22.01 2.90 2.27
N LEU A 25 21.63 1.93 1.41
CA LEU A 25 22.47 1.47 0.31
C LEU A 25 21.87 1.65 -1.08
N ILE A 26 20.52 1.65 -1.21
CA ILE A 26 19.87 1.55 -2.51
C ILE A 26 19.28 2.90 -2.96
N ASP A 27 18.61 3.62 -2.09
CA ASP A 27 17.75 4.76 -2.44
C ASP A 27 18.45 5.84 -3.26
N ARG A 28 19.62 6.29 -2.83
CA ARG A 28 20.36 7.36 -3.53
C ARG A 28 20.86 6.90 -4.89
N THR A 29 21.40 5.69 -4.97
CA THR A 29 21.92 5.11 -6.22
C THR A 29 20.80 4.96 -7.24
N VAL A 30 19.67 4.40 -6.84
CA VAL A 30 18.52 4.22 -7.73
C VAL A 30 17.92 5.56 -8.15
N ALA A 31 17.81 6.54 -7.25
CA ALA A 31 17.33 7.88 -7.60
C ALA A 31 18.20 8.55 -8.66
N MET A 32 19.54 8.44 -8.55
CA MET A 32 20.47 8.96 -9.57
C MET A 32 20.33 8.23 -10.91
N LEU A 33 20.15 6.91 -10.91
CA LEU A 33 19.92 6.14 -12.13
C LEU A 33 18.60 6.54 -12.82
N CYS A 34 17.52 6.70 -12.04
CA CYS A 34 16.21 7.06 -12.57
C CYS A 34 16.16 8.51 -13.09
N ARG A 35 16.97 9.42 -12.56
CA ARG A 35 17.08 10.81 -13.05
C ARG A 35 17.40 10.89 -14.55
N ASN A 36 18.22 9.94 -15.04
CA ASN A 36 18.75 9.94 -16.40
C ASN A 36 17.91 9.10 -17.38
N LEU A 37 16.72 8.68 -16.99
CA LEU A 37 15.84 7.90 -17.87
C LEU A 37 15.32 8.75 -19.02
N ASN A 38 15.11 8.09 -20.18
CA ASN A 38 14.49 8.70 -21.33
C ASN A 38 13.04 9.12 -21.03
N GLN A 39 12.62 10.29 -21.55
CA GLN A 39 11.31 10.84 -21.32
C GLN A 39 10.18 9.88 -21.72
N ASN A 40 10.31 9.13 -22.82
CA ASN A 40 9.32 8.14 -23.22
C ASN A 40 9.09 7.06 -22.16
N ILE A 41 10.16 6.66 -21.46
CA ILE A 41 10.07 5.69 -20.35
C ILE A 41 9.36 6.31 -19.15
N ILE A 42 9.69 7.56 -18.84
CA ILE A 42 9.06 8.32 -17.76
C ILE A 42 7.55 8.45 -18.01
N ASP A 43 7.13 8.78 -19.24
CA ASP A 43 5.73 8.93 -19.62
C ASP A 43 4.93 7.64 -19.46
N VAL A 44 5.52 6.48 -19.80
CA VAL A 44 4.91 5.18 -19.54
C VAL A 44 4.69 4.96 -18.04
N PHE A 45 5.70 5.25 -17.22
CA PHE A 45 5.57 5.08 -15.76
C PHE A 45 4.63 6.14 -15.13
N GLN A 46 4.51 7.33 -15.70
CA GLN A 46 3.51 8.32 -15.32
C GLN A 46 2.08 7.82 -15.58
N TRP A 47 1.84 7.13 -16.70
CA TRP A 47 0.56 6.50 -16.97
C TRP A 47 0.29 5.34 -16.00
N ILE A 48 1.28 4.47 -15.75
CA ILE A 48 1.16 3.36 -14.80
C ILE A 48 0.84 3.85 -13.40
N THR A 49 1.46 4.91 -12.94
CA THR A 49 1.28 5.44 -11.57
C THR A 49 -0.14 5.93 -11.30
N GLU A 50 -0.91 6.32 -12.34
CA GLU A 50 -2.31 6.74 -12.18
C GLU A 50 -3.16 5.67 -11.49
N TRP A 51 -2.86 4.38 -11.74
CA TRP A 51 -3.51 3.25 -11.09
C TRP A 51 -3.20 3.12 -9.59
N GLY A 52 -2.28 3.89 -9.07
CA GLY A 52 -1.98 3.97 -7.64
C GLY A 52 -2.80 5.02 -6.87
N LYS A 53 -3.59 5.84 -7.56
CA LYS A 53 -4.43 6.87 -6.91
C LYS A 53 -5.60 6.24 -6.17
N SER A 54 -5.70 6.51 -4.87
CA SER A 54 -6.75 5.94 -3.99
C SER A 54 -8.15 6.44 -4.32
N THR A 55 -8.29 7.67 -4.83
CA THR A 55 -9.59 8.34 -5.02
C THR A 55 -10.57 7.53 -5.86
N GLY A 56 -10.12 7.00 -7.01
CA GLY A 56 -10.97 6.20 -7.89
C GLY A 56 -11.46 4.92 -7.21
N TYR A 57 -10.60 4.24 -6.48
CA TYR A 57 -10.96 3.03 -5.73
C TYR A 57 -11.93 3.32 -4.59
N LEU A 58 -11.71 4.39 -3.83
CA LEU A 58 -12.59 4.78 -2.72
C LEU A 58 -13.98 5.11 -3.24
N ILE A 59 -14.09 5.94 -4.26
CA ILE A 59 -15.39 6.28 -4.87
C ILE A 59 -16.06 5.02 -5.43
N GLY A 60 -15.35 4.20 -6.21
CA GLY A 60 -15.88 3.01 -6.83
C GLY A 60 -16.39 1.99 -5.81
N PHE A 61 -15.61 1.67 -4.78
CA PHE A 61 -16.02 0.70 -3.76
C PHE A 61 -17.14 1.23 -2.87
N PHE A 62 -17.18 2.53 -2.59
CA PHE A 62 -18.29 3.13 -1.85
C PHE A 62 -19.61 3.05 -2.66
N ILE A 63 -19.57 3.38 -3.94
CA ILE A 63 -20.75 3.24 -4.84
C ILE A 63 -21.19 1.77 -4.92
N LEU A 64 -20.26 0.82 -5.09
CA LEU A 64 -20.58 -0.60 -5.13
C LEU A 64 -21.19 -1.10 -3.82
N PHE A 65 -20.69 -0.62 -2.67
CA PHE A 65 -21.29 -0.92 -1.37
C PHE A 65 -22.75 -0.47 -1.29
N ILE A 66 -23.03 0.81 -1.61
CA ILE A 66 -24.39 1.36 -1.61
C ILE A 66 -25.30 0.59 -2.57
N PHE A 67 -24.82 0.34 -3.81
CA PHE A 67 -25.58 -0.37 -4.84
C PHE A 67 -25.95 -1.79 -4.39
N PHE A 68 -24.99 -2.58 -3.93
CA PHE A 68 -25.27 -3.96 -3.52
C PHE A 68 -26.13 -4.03 -2.28
N LYS A 69 -25.92 -3.12 -1.32
CA LYS A 69 -26.65 -3.11 -0.06
C LYS A 69 -28.12 -2.68 -0.23
N TYR A 70 -28.37 -1.57 -0.95
CA TYR A 70 -29.68 -0.97 -1.01
C TYR A 70 -30.46 -1.28 -2.30
N ALA A 71 -29.80 -1.31 -3.46
CA ALA A 71 -30.49 -1.55 -4.72
C ALA A 71 -30.69 -3.04 -5.02
N LYS A 72 -29.78 -3.92 -4.56
CA LYS A 72 -29.83 -5.37 -4.84
C LYS A 72 -30.11 -6.24 -3.63
N GLY A 73 -30.04 -5.72 -2.39
CA GLY A 73 -30.18 -6.49 -1.16
C GLY A 73 -29.16 -7.64 -1.00
N ARG A 74 -27.98 -7.53 -1.66
CA ARG A 74 -26.95 -8.57 -1.66
C ARG A 74 -25.87 -8.25 -0.62
N HIS A 75 -25.94 -8.89 0.53
CA HIS A 75 -25.03 -8.61 1.65
C HIS A 75 -23.58 -9.00 1.39
N ILE A 76 -23.31 -10.17 0.79
CA ILE A 76 -21.91 -10.62 0.55
C ILE A 76 -21.13 -9.64 -0.34
N PRO A 77 -21.56 -9.28 -1.56
CA PRO A 77 -20.81 -8.32 -2.36
C PRO A 77 -20.78 -6.91 -1.75
N ALA A 78 -21.81 -6.51 -1.00
CA ALA A 78 -21.80 -5.24 -0.27
C ALA A 78 -20.70 -5.25 0.81
N ASN A 79 -20.60 -6.30 1.61
CA ASN A 79 -19.59 -6.43 2.66
C ASN A 79 -18.17 -6.49 2.09
N ARG A 80 -17.97 -7.17 0.94
CA ARG A 80 -16.69 -7.17 0.24
C ARG A 80 -16.29 -5.77 -0.25
N ALA A 81 -17.24 -5.03 -0.84
CA ALA A 81 -16.98 -3.67 -1.29
C ALA A 81 -16.65 -2.73 -0.12
N LEU A 82 -17.37 -2.84 1.00
CA LEU A 82 -17.08 -2.09 2.22
C LEU A 82 -15.70 -2.44 2.78
N PHE A 83 -15.33 -3.72 2.81
CA PHE A 83 -14.02 -4.17 3.27
C PHE A 83 -12.88 -3.60 2.41
N LEU A 84 -13.03 -3.59 1.07
CA LEU A 84 -12.07 -3.00 0.14
C LEU A 84 -11.96 -1.49 0.35
N PHE A 85 -13.09 -0.79 0.52
CA PHE A 85 -13.12 0.62 0.85
C PHE A 85 -12.37 0.92 2.15
N LEU A 86 -12.70 0.22 3.25
CA LEU A 86 -12.07 0.42 4.56
C LEU A 86 -10.58 0.08 4.54
N SER A 87 -10.18 -0.95 3.80
CA SER A 87 -8.77 -1.33 3.66
C SER A 87 -7.94 -0.20 3.07
N ILE A 88 -8.43 0.43 2.00
CA ILE A 88 -7.74 1.55 1.34
C ILE A 88 -7.83 2.83 2.18
N ALA A 89 -9.00 3.14 2.73
CA ALA A 89 -9.21 4.36 3.52
C ALA A 89 -8.35 4.38 4.78
N LEU A 90 -8.33 3.29 5.55
CA LEU A 90 -7.56 3.21 6.79
C LEU A 90 -6.05 3.16 6.52
N SER A 91 -5.60 2.41 5.51
CA SER A 91 -4.17 2.39 5.16
C SER A 91 -3.68 3.74 4.64
N GLY A 92 -4.52 4.45 3.88
CA GLY A 92 -4.25 5.82 3.43
C GLY A 92 -4.16 6.80 4.62
N LEU A 93 -5.13 6.75 5.54
CA LEU A 93 -5.13 7.58 6.73
C LEU A 93 -3.88 7.36 7.60
N ILE A 94 -3.51 6.08 7.85
CA ILE A 94 -2.28 5.74 8.59
C ILE A 94 -1.06 6.33 7.88
N THR A 95 -0.97 6.16 6.56
CA THR A 95 0.12 6.73 5.75
C THR A 95 0.21 8.25 5.90
N ASP A 96 -0.92 8.95 5.80
CA ASP A 96 -0.96 10.40 5.86
C ASP A 96 -0.66 10.94 7.29
N MET A 97 -0.94 10.16 8.33
CA MET A 97 -0.52 10.47 9.70
C MET A 97 0.99 10.27 9.93
N ILE A 98 1.59 9.26 9.30
CA ILE A 98 3.04 8.97 9.44
C ILE A 98 3.89 10.03 8.73
N LYS A 99 3.47 10.51 7.55
CA LYS A 99 4.25 11.43 6.71
C LYS A 99 4.76 12.68 7.44
N PRO A 100 3.90 13.50 8.06
CA PRO A 100 4.38 14.72 8.74
C PRO A 100 5.25 14.41 9.96
N VAL A 101 5.00 13.27 10.65
CA VAL A 101 5.81 12.87 11.82
C VAL A 101 7.23 12.53 11.39
N VAL A 102 7.39 11.82 10.27
CA VAL A 102 8.70 11.37 9.77
C VAL A 102 9.41 12.47 8.99
N GLY A 103 8.68 13.30 8.25
CA GLY A 103 9.25 14.44 7.51
C GLY A 103 10.33 14.02 6.50
N ARG A 104 10.16 12.92 5.77
CA ARG A 104 11.19 12.43 4.86
C ARG A 104 11.29 13.25 3.60
N LEU A 105 12.49 13.72 3.28
CA LEU A 105 12.82 14.45 2.04
C LEU A 105 12.62 13.57 0.81
N ARG A 106 11.97 14.12 -0.23
CA ARG A 106 11.74 13.42 -1.50
C ARG A 106 13.01 13.33 -2.36
N PRO A 107 13.06 12.40 -3.33
CA PRO A 107 14.17 12.29 -4.27
C PRO A 107 14.51 13.61 -4.98
N LYS A 108 13.53 14.45 -5.26
CA LYS A 108 13.74 15.78 -5.84
C LYS A 108 14.73 16.63 -5.02
N MET A 109 14.56 16.67 -3.69
CA MET A 109 15.44 17.42 -2.80
C MET A 109 16.88 16.89 -2.81
N PHE A 110 17.05 15.58 -2.94
CA PHE A 110 18.36 14.97 -3.10
C PHE A 110 18.99 15.30 -4.47
N LEU A 111 18.21 15.20 -5.54
CA LEU A 111 18.70 15.39 -6.91
C LEU A 111 19.02 16.85 -7.25
N GLU A 112 18.33 17.81 -6.63
CA GLU A 112 18.49 19.24 -6.91
C GLU A 112 19.42 19.95 -5.90
N ALA A 113 19.31 19.59 -4.61
CA ALA A 113 20.01 20.28 -3.51
C ALA A 113 20.92 19.36 -2.69
N ASN A 114 21.08 18.08 -3.07
CA ASN A 114 21.85 17.07 -2.33
C ASN A 114 21.39 16.88 -0.88
N LEU A 115 20.10 17.16 -0.59
CA LEU A 115 19.49 17.00 0.71
C LEU A 115 18.83 15.61 0.81
N TYR A 116 19.31 14.77 1.73
CA TYR A 116 18.83 13.41 1.96
C TYR A 116 18.68 13.16 3.45
N GLY A 117 17.53 12.58 3.85
CA GLY A 117 17.28 12.27 5.26
C GLY A 117 15.87 12.64 5.69
N PHE A 118 15.75 13.08 6.93
CA PHE A 118 14.48 13.35 7.60
C PHE A 118 14.54 14.75 8.25
N ASP A 119 13.39 15.44 8.19
CA ASP A 119 13.11 16.67 8.94
C ASP A 119 11.79 16.44 9.68
N PHE A 120 11.92 15.91 10.91
CA PHE A 120 10.78 15.43 11.69
C PHE A 120 9.79 16.55 11.99
N PHE A 121 8.49 16.18 12.00
CA PHE A 121 7.36 17.08 12.25
C PHE A 121 7.25 18.21 11.24
N HIS A 122 7.79 18.02 10.05
CA HIS A 122 7.69 18.97 8.96
C HIS A 122 6.50 18.65 8.05
N THR A 123 5.71 19.70 7.72
CA THR A 123 4.60 19.60 6.77
C THR A 123 5.00 20.24 5.44
N GLY A 124 4.70 19.58 4.36
CA GLY A 124 5.02 20.06 3.01
C GLY A 124 5.21 18.93 2.05
N TRP A 125 4.95 19.16 0.77
CA TRP A 125 5.00 18.10 -0.22
C TRP A 125 6.39 17.46 -0.34
N ASP A 126 7.44 18.27 -0.28
CA ASP A 126 8.84 17.84 -0.44
C ASP A 126 9.35 17.01 0.76
N TYR A 127 8.67 17.09 1.91
CA TYR A 127 9.01 16.38 3.17
C TYR A 127 8.10 15.17 3.44
N ASN A 128 7.18 14.86 2.55
CA ASN A 128 6.20 13.80 2.72
C ASN A 128 6.49 12.57 1.84
N SER A 129 7.75 12.12 1.82
CA SER A 129 8.16 10.99 0.98
C SER A 129 7.77 9.64 1.55
N LEU A 130 7.98 9.39 2.86
CA LEU A 130 7.77 8.10 3.51
C LEU A 130 6.52 8.10 4.39
N PRO A 131 5.66 7.06 4.27
CA PRO A 131 5.63 6.02 3.25
C PRO A 131 4.96 6.47 1.93
N SER A 132 5.17 5.70 0.83
CA SER A 132 4.53 6.00 -0.45
C SER A 132 3.04 5.69 -0.44
N GLY A 133 2.17 6.71 -0.60
CA GLY A 133 0.71 6.55 -0.60
C GLY A 133 0.19 5.68 -1.75
N HIS A 134 0.77 5.79 -2.96
CA HIS A 134 0.41 4.93 -4.09
C HIS A 134 0.72 3.45 -3.81
N ALA A 135 1.92 3.17 -3.26
CA ALA A 135 2.28 1.81 -2.85
C ALA A 135 1.32 1.30 -1.78
N THR A 136 1.02 2.10 -0.75
CA THR A 136 0.05 1.74 0.29
C THR A 136 -1.29 1.35 -0.31
N THR A 137 -1.82 2.14 -1.23
CA THR A 137 -3.10 1.89 -1.91
C THR A 137 -3.10 0.56 -2.65
N VAL A 138 -2.13 0.34 -3.55
CA VAL A 138 -2.15 -0.85 -4.41
C VAL A 138 -1.81 -2.14 -3.66
N PHE A 139 -0.93 -2.09 -2.66
CA PHE A 139 -0.63 -3.27 -1.83
C PHE A 139 -1.76 -3.60 -0.85
N SER A 140 -2.47 -2.60 -0.32
CA SER A 140 -3.69 -2.79 0.44
C SER A 140 -4.78 -3.45 -0.43
N LEU A 141 -4.99 -2.93 -1.63
CA LEU A 141 -5.95 -3.48 -2.60
C LEU A 141 -5.59 -4.91 -2.99
N ALA A 142 -4.31 -5.17 -3.35
CA ALA A 142 -3.84 -6.51 -3.73
C ALA A 142 -4.02 -7.52 -2.60
N MET A 143 -3.66 -7.14 -1.36
CA MET A 143 -3.85 -8.00 -0.19
C MET A 143 -5.33 -8.29 0.07
N ALA A 144 -6.19 -7.27 0.08
CA ALA A 144 -7.61 -7.42 0.33
C ALA A 144 -8.32 -8.26 -0.75
N LEU A 145 -8.01 -8.03 -2.04
CA LEU A 145 -8.54 -8.82 -3.14
C LEU A 145 -8.03 -10.26 -3.11
N SER A 146 -6.79 -10.51 -2.71
CA SER A 146 -6.22 -11.85 -2.61
C SER A 146 -6.92 -12.74 -1.58
N LEU A 147 -7.60 -12.16 -0.59
CA LEU A 147 -8.43 -12.88 0.36
C LEU A 147 -9.72 -13.41 -0.30
N PHE A 148 -10.29 -12.66 -1.23
CA PHE A 148 -11.51 -13.06 -1.94
C PHE A 148 -11.22 -13.92 -3.17
N TYR A 149 -10.04 -13.71 -3.79
CA TYR A 149 -9.65 -14.35 -5.05
C TYR A 149 -8.22 -14.92 -4.95
N PRO A 150 -7.98 -15.97 -4.12
CA PRO A 150 -6.62 -16.48 -3.85
C PRO A 150 -5.86 -16.93 -5.11
N LYS A 151 -6.58 -17.46 -6.11
CA LYS A 151 -5.99 -17.89 -7.39
C LYS A 151 -5.34 -16.75 -8.19
N PHE A 152 -5.73 -15.52 -7.97
CA PHE A 152 -5.15 -14.34 -8.62
C PHE A 152 -4.10 -13.61 -7.77
N ARG A 153 -3.73 -14.15 -6.59
CA ARG A 153 -2.80 -13.49 -5.66
C ARG A 153 -1.53 -13.03 -6.34
N LEU A 154 -0.87 -13.90 -7.10
CA LEU A 154 0.38 -13.54 -7.78
C LEU A 154 0.18 -12.36 -8.75
N LEU A 155 -0.85 -12.40 -9.59
CA LEU A 155 -1.16 -11.33 -10.53
C LEU A 155 -1.43 -9.99 -9.82
N LEU A 156 -2.19 -10.01 -8.73
CA LEU A 156 -2.51 -8.82 -7.93
C LEU A 156 -1.25 -8.19 -7.32
N PHE A 157 -0.35 -9.00 -6.75
CA PHE A 157 0.90 -8.51 -6.20
C PHE A 157 1.90 -8.07 -7.29
N CYS A 158 1.95 -8.73 -8.46
CA CYS A 158 2.73 -8.26 -9.60
C CYS A 158 2.25 -6.88 -10.07
N PHE A 159 0.93 -6.67 -10.17
CA PHE A 159 0.36 -5.35 -10.48
C PHE A 159 0.78 -4.30 -9.44
N ALA A 160 0.66 -4.62 -8.14
CA ALA A 160 1.06 -3.71 -7.08
C ALA A 160 2.56 -3.37 -7.12
N LEU A 161 3.42 -4.34 -7.45
CA LEU A 161 4.86 -4.13 -7.64
C LEU A 161 5.15 -3.19 -8.82
N ILE A 162 4.47 -3.36 -9.95
CA ILE A 162 4.64 -2.51 -11.14
C ILE A 162 4.26 -1.06 -10.82
N VAL A 163 3.11 -0.86 -10.15
CA VAL A 163 2.67 0.48 -9.74
C VAL A 163 3.60 1.06 -8.66
N GLY A 164 4.06 0.24 -7.71
CA GLY A 164 5.06 0.66 -6.72
C GLY A 164 6.38 1.08 -7.37
N ALA A 165 6.89 0.29 -8.28
CA ALA A 165 8.12 0.58 -9.04
C ALA A 165 7.99 1.86 -9.87
N SER A 166 6.81 2.15 -10.44
CA SER A 166 6.60 3.38 -11.21
C SER A 166 6.88 4.63 -10.39
N ARG A 167 6.64 4.61 -9.06
CA ARG A 167 6.93 5.74 -8.17
C ARG A 167 8.41 6.04 -8.04
N VAL A 168 9.23 4.99 -8.12
CA VAL A 168 10.69 5.10 -8.09
C VAL A 168 11.21 5.57 -9.44
N MET A 169 10.69 4.99 -10.53
CA MET A 169 11.11 5.33 -11.90
C MET A 169 10.87 6.79 -12.26
N ILE A 170 9.76 7.39 -11.81
CA ILE A 170 9.47 8.82 -11.99
C ILE A 170 10.08 9.71 -10.89
N THR A 171 10.99 9.18 -10.08
CA THR A 171 11.69 9.89 -8.98
C THR A 171 10.77 10.59 -7.98
N ALA A 172 9.54 10.10 -7.81
CA ALA A 172 8.58 10.65 -6.85
C ALA A 172 8.79 10.14 -5.42
N HIS A 173 9.32 8.91 -5.30
CA HIS A 173 9.62 8.23 -4.04
C HIS A 173 10.90 7.40 -4.16
N TYR A 174 11.53 7.11 -3.00
CA TYR A 174 12.62 6.14 -2.93
C TYR A 174 12.10 4.70 -2.87
N VAL A 175 12.99 3.73 -3.08
CA VAL A 175 12.67 2.29 -2.96
C VAL A 175 12.17 1.96 -1.55
N SER A 176 12.84 2.47 -0.51
CA SER A 176 12.43 2.25 0.87
C SER A 176 11.06 2.86 1.21
N ASP A 177 10.64 3.98 0.56
CA ASP A 177 9.29 4.54 0.72
C ASP A 177 8.22 3.60 0.18
N VAL A 178 8.50 2.96 -0.95
CA VAL A 178 7.60 1.99 -1.59
C VAL A 178 7.49 0.73 -0.74
N LEU A 179 8.60 0.22 -0.21
CA LEU A 179 8.61 -0.92 0.71
C LEU A 179 7.82 -0.63 2.00
N ALA A 180 8.03 0.54 2.59
CA ALA A 180 7.27 0.97 3.77
C ALA A 180 5.77 1.13 3.46
N GLY A 181 5.42 1.71 2.30
CA GLY A 181 4.04 1.82 1.86
C GLY A 181 3.38 0.45 1.65
N ALA A 182 4.09 -0.48 1.01
CA ALA A 182 3.63 -1.85 0.83
C ALA A 182 3.37 -2.54 2.18
N TYR A 183 4.29 -2.38 3.13
CA TYR A 183 4.13 -2.90 4.49
C TYR A 183 2.91 -2.32 5.20
N VAL A 184 2.73 -0.99 5.20
CA VAL A 184 1.55 -0.34 5.80
C VAL A 184 0.26 -0.86 5.17
N GLY A 185 0.20 -0.94 3.84
CA GLY A 185 -0.98 -1.43 3.12
C GLY A 185 -1.35 -2.87 3.49
N ILE A 186 -0.38 -3.79 3.45
CA ILE A 186 -0.58 -5.20 3.79
C ILE A 186 -0.98 -5.36 5.25
N MET A 187 -0.26 -4.73 6.18
CA MET A 187 -0.51 -4.87 7.61
C MET A 187 -1.87 -4.31 8.02
N THR A 188 -2.30 -3.19 7.43
CA THR A 188 -3.64 -2.66 7.69
C THR A 188 -4.72 -3.68 7.35
N VAL A 189 -4.62 -4.36 6.20
CA VAL A 189 -5.58 -5.41 5.82
C VAL A 189 -5.53 -6.59 6.79
N LEU A 190 -4.33 -7.05 7.17
CA LEU A 190 -4.17 -8.14 8.13
C LEU A 190 -4.77 -7.79 9.50
N PHE A 191 -4.58 -6.55 9.98
CA PHE A 191 -5.21 -6.08 11.22
C PHE A 191 -6.73 -6.00 11.10
N LEU A 192 -7.26 -5.54 9.98
CA LEU A 192 -8.70 -5.54 9.74
C LEU A 192 -9.27 -6.95 9.80
N VAL A 193 -8.63 -7.93 9.14
CA VAL A 193 -9.06 -9.33 9.20
C VAL A 193 -8.96 -9.88 10.61
N TYR A 194 -7.88 -9.59 11.33
CA TYR A 194 -7.68 -10.06 12.71
C TYR A 194 -8.70 -9.43 13.67
N GLY A 195 -8.93 -8.13 13.60
CA GLY A 195 -9.91 -7.42 14.42
C GLY A 195 -11.34 -7.89 14.16
N TYR A 196 -11.71 -8.03 12.89
CA TYR A 196 -13.02 -8.50 12.48
C TYR A 196 -13.30 -9.96 12.89
N GLY A 197 -12.30 -10.85 12.82
CA GLY A 197 -12.41 -12.23 13.27
C GLY A 197 -12.68 -12.35 14.79
N ARG A 198 -12.32 -11.35 15.58
CA ARG A 198 -12.53 -11.29 17.03
C ARG A 198 -13.92 -10.72 17.42
N TYR A 199 -14.53 -9.88 16.59
CA TYR A 199 -15.73 -9.11 16.90
C TYR A 199 -16.97 -9.51 16.08
N ALA A 200 -17.12 -10.77 15.66
CA ALA A 200 -18.36 -11.31 15.10
C ALA A 200 -18.63 -11.10 13.60
N TRP A 201 -17.63 -10.83 12.78
CA TRP A 201 -17.84 -11.14 11.38
C TRP A 201 -17.76 -12.65 11.19
N LYS A 202 -18.90 -13.26 11.11
CA LYS A 202 -19.01 -14.65 10.66
C LYS A 202 -18.38 -14.68 9.27
N TYR A 203 -17.33 -15.47 9.09
CA TYR A 203 -16.63 -15.64 7.81
C TYR A 203 -17.60 -15.87 6.63
N GLY A 204 -18.78 -16.45 6.90
CA GLY A 204 -19.87 -16.62 5.95
C GLY A 204 -20.45 -15.32 5.38
N GLU A 205 -20.39 -14.20 6.09
CA GLU A 205 -20.95 -12.93 5.61
C GLU A 205 -20.09 -12.25 4.54
N MET A 206 -18.79 -12.59 4.47
CA MET A 206 -17.90 -12.18 3.37
C MET A 206 -17.71 -13.27 2.32
N GLY A 207 -18.28 -14.46 2.52
CA GLY A 207 -18.07 -15.60 1.63
C GLY A 207 -16.61 -16.09 1.62
N LEU A 208 -15.91 -15.96 2.74
CA LEU A 208 -14.57 -16.52 2.94
C LEU A 208 -14.72 -17.95 3.52
N ASN A 209 -14.11 -18.95 2.89
CA ASN A 209 -14.09 -20.31 3.41
C ASN A 209 -13.14 -20.42 4.62
N LYS A 210 -13.52 -21.25 5.62
CA LYS A 210 -12.69 -21.52 6.80
C LYS A 210 -11.30 -22.09 6.48
N GLU A 211 -11.14 -22.71 5.32
CA GLU A 211 -9.90 -23.41 4.91
C GLU A 211 -8.75 -22.47 4.49
N SER A 212 -9.02 -21.20 4.18
CA SER A 212 -7.98 -20.25 3.79
C SER A 212 -7.16 -19.68 4.95
N HIS A 213 -7.40 -20.11 6.18
CA HIS A 213 -6.74 -19.60 7.38
C HIS A 213 -5.60 -20.47 7.93
N HIS A 214 -5.35 -21.63 7.32
CA HIS A 214 -4.28 -22.57 7.72
C HIS A 214 -3.09 -22.62 6.76
N ALA A 215 -3.06 -21.73 5.74
CA ALA A 215 -1.94 -21.63 4.80
C ALA A 215 -1.02 -20.45 5.12
#